data_d8adeaac1ee5205317c17e47b63abde7
#
_entry.id   d8adeaac1ee5205317c17e47b63abde7
#
_cell.length_a   1.000
_cell.length_b   1.000
_cell.length_c   1.000
_cell.angle_alpha   90.00
_cell.angle_beta   90.00
_cell.angle_gamma   90.00
#
_symmetry.space_group_name_H-M   'P 1'
#
loop_
_entity.id
_entity.type
_entity.pdbx_description
1 polymer ?
#
loop_
_entity_poly.entity_id
_entity_poly.type
_entity_poly.pdbx_seq_one_letter_code
_entity_poly.pdbx_strand_id
1 'polypeptide(L)'
;IARPSRRAAPVTRATGRSAVTGPSDMLPTMLRMRSDQVPASAASGLSAALQRRIRDAIRAAGGWLPFDRFMAMALYEPGLGYYANGSLKFGRMPASGSDFVTAPEMTPLFGRALAVQVAQALEATGSDEVWEFGAGSGALAGQLLDALDARGVVVRAYHIIELTAELRDRQRARLVPHAPRLHWHARLPERIDGVIVGNEVLDAMPVQLLCRDGVRWLERGVVVAEDGAFAWADRPTTLAPP
;
A
#
# COMPACT_ATOMS: atom_id res chain seq x y z
N ILE A 1 15.71 -7.88 -49.02
CA ILE A 1 16.20 -8.48 -47.78
C ILE A 1 15.05 -8.79 -46.89
N ALA A 2 14.68 -10.11 -46.80
CA ALA A 2 13.48 -10.60 -46.08
C ALA A 2 13.71 -10.63 -44.58
N ARG A 3 12.70 -10.22 -43.80
CA ARG A 3 12.67 -10.39 -42.34
C ARG A 3 12.23 -11.81 -41.97
N PRO A 4 12.87 -12.48 -41.00
CA PRO A 4 12.39 -13.79 -40.55
C PRO A 4 11.17 -13.65 -39.63
N SER A 5 10.11 -14.40 -39.92
CA SER A 5 8.90 -14.58 -39.11
C SER A 5 9.22 -15.37 -37.84
N ARG A 6 8.92 -14.83 -36.66
CA ARG A 6 8.95 -15.59 -35.41
C ARG A 6 7.71 -16.47 -35.30
N ARG A 7 7.88 -17.80 -35.36
CA ARG A 7 6.89 -18.77 -34.97
C ARG A 7 6.65 -18.75 -33.48
N ALA A 8 5.38 -18.63 -33.09
CA ALA A 8 4.95 -18.80 -31.71
C ALA A 8 5.10 -20.27 -31.29
N ALA A 9 5.60 -20.49 -30.07
CA ALA A 9 5.68 -21.80 -29.46
C ALA A 9 4.27 -22.30 -29.03
N PRO A 10 4.00 -23.63 -29.06
CA PRO A 10 2.71 -24.15 -28.70
C PRO A 10 2.46 -24.07 -27.18
N VAL A 11 1.28 -23.57 -26.81
CA VAL A 11 0.78 -23.56 -25.43
C VAL A 11 0.31 -24.99 -25.09
N THR A 12 1.01 -25.65 -24.20
CA THR A 12 0.60 -26.95 -23.65
C THR A 12 -0.53 -26.72 -22.63
N ARG A 13 -1.74 -27.16 -22.96
CA ARG A 13 -2.85 -27.24 -22.00
C ARG A 13 -2.61 -28.42 -21.06
N ALA A 14 -2.31 -28.12 -19.81
CA ALA A 14 -2.36 -29.11 -18.74
C ALA A 14 -3.81 -29.27 -18.27
N THR A 15 -4.42 -30.38 -18.59
CA THR A 15 -5.71 -30.86 -18.05
C THR A 15 -5.43 -31.57 -16.73
N GLY A 16 -5.37 -30.85 -15.63
CA GLY A 16 -5.36 -31.38 -14.27
C GLY A 16 -6.59 -30.89 -13.54
N ARG A 17 -7.59 -31.72 -13.34
CA ARG A 17 -8.65 -31.47 -12.36
C ARG A 17 -8.05 -31.59 -10.97
N SER A 18 -7.73 -30.46 -10.35
CA SER A 18 -7.58 -30.38 -8.90
C SER A 18 -8.78 -29.68 -8.33
N ALA A 19 -9.39 -30.30 -7.32
CA ALA A 19 -10.51 -29.76 -6.57
C ALA A 19 -10.10 -28.39 -6.01
N VAL A 20 -10.78 -27.34 -6.45
CA VAL A 20 -10.65 -26.01 -5.92
C VAL A 20 -11.42 -26.01 -4.59
N THR A 21 -10.72 -26.19 -3.48
CA THR A 21 -11.22 -25.80 -2.17
C THR A 21 -11.40 -24.27 -2.21
N GLY A 22 -12.58 -23.80 -1.82
CA GLY A 22 -13.00 -22.42 -1.97
C GLY A 22 -12.15 -21.44 -1.15
N PRO A 23 -12.26 -20.14 -1.43
CA PRO A 23 -11.41 -19.09 -0.86
C PRO A 23 -11.62 -18.81 0.65
N SER A 24 -12.37 -19.66 1.37
CA SER A 24 -12.66 -19.48 2.80
C SER A 24 -11.45 -19.68 3.72
N ASP A 25 -10.40 -20.36 3.28
CA ASP A 25 -9.28 -20.72 4.16
C ASP A 25 -8.07 -19.76 4.14
N MET A 26 -8.04 -18.78 3.25
CA MET A 26 -6.89 -17.88 3.16
C MET A 26 -6.96 -16.63 4.06
N LEU A 27 -8.15 -16.18 4.47
CA LEU A 27 -8.28 -14.99 5.31
C LEU A 27 -7.91 -15.16 6.80
N PRO A 28 -8.12 -16.34 7.44
CA PRO A 28 -7.67 -16.51 8.82
C PRO A 28 -6.17 -16.37 9.02
N THR A 29 -5.37 -16.61 7.97
CA THR A 29 -3.90 -16.61 8.08
C THR A 29 -3.30 -15.20 8.01
N MET A 30 -3.86 -14.28 7.23
CA MET A 30 -3.37 -12.89 7.19
C MET A 30 -3.71 -12.11 8.46
N LEU A 31 -4.86 -12.35 9.09
CA LEU A 31 -5.20 -11.74 10.39
C LEU A 31 -4.48 -12.40 11.58
N ARG A 32 -3.84 -13.54 11.40
CA ARG A 32 -3.07 -14.26 12.42
C ARG A 32 -1.56 -14.07 12.34
N MET A 33 -1.06 -13.14 11.50
CA MET A 33 0.37 -12.83 11.51
C MET A 33 0.75 -12.12 12.82
N ARG A 34 1.17 -12.94 13.76
CA ARG A 34 2.02 -12.70 14.95
C ARG A 34 1.83 -11.38 15.69
N SER A 35 0.97 -11.44 16.69
CA SER A 35 0.85 -10.49 17.79
C SER A 35 1.97 -10.61 18.84
N ASP A 36 3.09 -11.24 18.55
CA ASP A 36 4.01 -11.75 19.59
C ASP A 36 5.00 -10.72 20.15
N GLN A 37 4.95 -9.46 19.73
CA GLN A 37 5.95 -8.46 20.14
C GLN A 37 5.42 -7.11 20.65
N VAL A 38 4.11 -6.91 20.75
CA VAL A 38 3.52 -5.79 21.50
C VAL A 38 3.04 -6.35 22.84
N PRO A 39 3.18 -5.62 23.96
CA PRO A 39 2.57 -6.07 25.21
C PRO A 39 1.11 -6.41 24.94
N ALA A 40 0.73 -7.68 25.13
CA ALA A 40 -0.54 -8.24 24.68
C ALA A 40 -1.77 -7.41 25.15
N SER A 41 -1.64 -6.66 26.24
CA SER A 41 -2.69 -5.78 26.78
C SER A 41 -2.90 -4.50 25.98
N ALA A 42 -1.86 -3.86 25.45
CA ALA A 42 -2.00 -2.60 24.69
C ALA A 42 -2.47 -2.88 23.26
N ALA A 43 -1.94 -3.90 22.60
CA ALA A 43 -2.37 -4.32 21.28
C ALA A 43 -3.83 -4.81 21.27
N SER A 44 -4.25 -5.54 22.31
CA SER A 44 -5.63 -6.00 22.46
C SER A 44 -6.60 -4.84 22.68
N GLY A 45 -6.17 -3.80 23.42
CA GLY A 45 -6.97 -2.60 23.66
C GLY A 45 -7.21 -1.77 22.40
N LEU A 46 -6.17 -1.52 21.61
CA LEU A 46 -6.27 -0.82 20.33
C LEU A 46 -7.12 -1.60 19.32
N SER A 47 -6.88 -2.90 19.20
CA SER A 47 -7.69 -3.77 18.33
C SER A 47 -9.16 -3.77 18.72
N ALA A 48 -9.50 -3.82 20.00
CA ALA A 48 -10.87 -3.75 20.47
C ALA A 48 -11.53 -2.39 20.20
N ALA A 49 -10.80 -1.30 20.37
CA ALA A 49 -11.29 0.05 20.06
C ALA A 49 -11.56 0.23 18.56
N LEU A 50 -10.64 -0.22 17.70
CA LEU A 50 -10.82 -0.20 16.25
C LEU A 50 -12.02 -1.06 15.82
N GLN A 51 -12.14 -2.26 16.35
CA GLN A 51 -13.29 -3.13 16.07
C GLN A 51 -14.63 -2.49 16.46
N ARG A 52 -14.70 -1.82 17.62
CA ARG A 52 -15.92 -1.07 18.02
C ARG A 52 -16.22 0.02 17.00
N ARG A 53 -15.22 0.81 16.61
CA ARG A 53 -15.37 1.89 15.63
C ARG A 53 -15.90 1.39 14.29
N ILE A 54 -15.35 0.25 13.81
CA ILE A 54 -15.80 -0.39 12.56
C ILE A 54 -17.26 -0.91 12.71
N ARG A 55 -17.62 -1.56 13.85
CA ARG A 55 -19.01 -1.99 14.09
C ARG A 55 -19.99 -0.81 14.11
N ASP A 56 -19.58 0.32 14.67
CA ASP A 56 -20.39 1.53 14.68
C ASP A 56 -20.59 2.06 13.26
N ALA A 57 -19.54 2.06 12.43
CA ALA A 57 -19.62 2.46 11.02
C ALA A 57 -20.55 1.52 10.22
N ILE A 58 -20.45 0.20 10.43
CA ILE A 58 -21.33 -0.79 9.79
C ILE A 58 -22.79 -0.53 10.18
N ARG A 59 -23.08 -0.28 11.46
CA ARG A 59 -24.43 0.05 11.94
C ARG A 59 -24.95 1.35 11.31
N ALA A 60 -24.14 2.40 11.30
CA ALA A 60 -24.49 3.69 10.71
C ALA A 60 -24.75 3.59 9.19
N ALA A 61 -24.09 2.65 8.51
CA ALA A 61 -24.26 2.36 7.09
C ALA A 61 -25.42 1.37 6.78
N GLY A 62 -26.32 1.12 7.73
CA GLY A 62 -27.44 0.21 7.53
C GLY A 62 -27.05 -1.27 7.54
N GLY A 63 -26.04 -1.64 8.31
CA GLY A 63 -25.63 -3.03 8.56
C GLY A 63 -24.63 -3.61 7.56
N TRP A 64 -24.17 -2.84 6.60
CA TRP A 64 -23.19 -3.27 5.60
C TRP A 64 -22.22 -2.13 5.27
N LEU A 65 -20.93 -2.44 5.18
CA LEU A 65 -19.87 -1.48 4.87
C LEU A 65 -19.07 -2.01 3.65
N PRO A 66 -18.90 -1.23 2.57
CA PRO A 66 -18.08 -1.66 1.43
C PRO A 66 -16.64 -1.91 1.88
N PHE A 67 -15.96 -2.84 1.21
CA PHE A 67 -14.63 -3.29 1.65
C PHE A 67 -13.58 -2.17 1.64
N ASP A 68 -13.62 -1.27 0.68
CA ASP A 68 -12.71 -0.11 0.64
C ASP A 68 -12.83 0.76 1.91
N ARG A 69 -14.05 0.97 2.41
CA ARG A 69 -14.28 1.71 3.65
C ARG A 69 -13.81 0.94 4.89
N PHE A 70 -14.06 -0.38 4.91
CA PHE A 70 -13.53 -1.25 5.97
C PHE A 70 -12.01 -1.24 5.99
N MET A 71 -11.36 -1.41 4.83
CA MET A 71 -9.91 -1.39 4.68
C MET A 71 -9.33 -0.02 5.05
N ALA A 72 -9.97 1.08 4.62
CA ALA A 72 -9.56 2.42 5.00
C ALA A 72 -9.56 2.62 6.52
N MET A 73 -10.59 2.15 7.23
CA MET A 73 -10.65 2.22 8.70
C MET A 73 -9.60 1.33 9.35
N ALA A 74 -9.43 0.09 8.87
CA ALA A 74 -8.46 -0.84 9.41
C ALA A 74 -7.02 -0.31 9.30
N LEU A 75 -6.69 0.37 8.21
CA LEU A 75 -5.35 0.88 7.94
C LEU A 75 -5.11 2.30 8.47
N TYR A 76 -6.10 3.19 8.37
CA TYR A 76 -5.88 4.63 8.50
C TYR A 76 -6.78 5.33 9.53
N GLU A 77 -7.65 4.61 10.29
CA GLU A 77 -8.46 5.27 11.34
C GLU A 77 -7.53 6.01 12.33
N PRO A 78 -7.74 7.32 12.55
CA PRO A 78 -6.85 8.13 13.38
C PRO A 78 -6.62 7.53 14.77
N GLY A 79 -5.36 7.33 15.14
CA GLY A 79 -4.94 6.78 16.42
C GLY A 79 -5.22 5.29 16.63
N LEU A 80 -5.91 4.60 15.71
CA LEU A 80 -6.32 3.20 15.86
C LEU A 80 -5.88 2.32 14.69
N GLY A 81 -5.88 2.86 13.47
CA GLY A 81 -5.57 2.13 12.24
C GLY A 81 -4.11 1.67 12.20
N TYR A 82 -3.84 0.66 11.40
CA TYR A 82 -2.52 0.03 11.32
C TYR A 82 -1.39 1.04 11.07
N TYR A 83 -1.56 1.97 10.13
CA TYR A 83 -0.56 3.01 9.83
C TYR A 83 -0.70 4.29 10.67
N ALA A 84 -1.79 4.45 11.42
CA ALA A 84 -2.13 5.67 12.13
C ALA A 84 -2.12 5.56 13.67
N ASN A 85 -1.65 4.43 14.23
CA ASN A 85 -1.72 4.17 15.67
C ASN A 85 -0.42 4.51 16.44
N GLY A 86 0.51 5.24 15.83
CA GLY A 86 1.76 5.67 16.49
C GLY A 86 2.82 4.58 16.70
N SER A 87 2.54 3.31 16.36
CA SER A 87 3.53 2.25 16.51
C SER A 87 4.59 2.29 15.41
N LEU A 88 5.82 1.83 15.72
CA LEU A 88 6.92 1.72 14.77
C LEU A 88 6.62 0.58 13.77
N LYS A 89 5.97 0.89 12.65
CA LYS A 89 5.67 -0.11 11.61
C LYS A 89 6.84 -0.37 10.67
N PHE A 90 7.63 0.68 10.42
CA PHE A 90 8.78 0.63 9.53
C PHE A 90 10.08 0.68 10.33
N GLY A 91 11.00 -0.27 10.12
CA GLY A 91 12.28 -0.32 10.83
C GLY A 91 13.23 -1.37 10.28
N ARG A 92 14.48 -1.34 10.77
CA ARG A 92 15.58 -2.12 10.18
C ARG A 92 15.58 -3.60 10.49
N MET A 93 14.87 -4.11 11.50
CA MET A 93 14.88 -5.54 11.88
C MET A 93 13.82 -5.81 12.97
N PRO A 94 13.42 -7.06 13.21
CA PRO A 94 12.51 -7.45 14.29
C PRO A 94 12.91 -6.94 15.67
N ALA A 95 14.22 -6.75 15.92
CA ALA A 95 14.75 -6.19 17.17
C ALA A 95 14.38 -4.71 17.40
N SER A 96 13.93 -3.98 16.37
CA SER A 96 13.46 -2.58 16.48
C SER A 96 11.96 -2.46 16.73
N GLY A 97 11.22 -3.58 16.82
CA GLY A 97 9.77 -3.60 17.01
C GLY A 97 8.97 -3.26 15.76
N SER A 98 9.58 -3.31 14.57
CA SER A 98 8.87 -3.13 13.31
C SER A 98 8.22 -4.43 12.84
N ASP A 99 7.02 -4.32 12.26
CA ASP A 99 6.24 -5.48 11.81
C ASP A 99 6.78 -6.09 10.51
N PHE A 100 7.40 -5.27 9.65
CA PHE A 100 8.00 -5.71 8.39
C PHE A 100 9.13 -4.76 7.95
N VAL A 101 9.95 -5.23 7.01
CA VAL A 101 11.08 -4.50 6.44
C VAL A 101 10.94 -4.47 4.93
N THR A 102 10.93 -3.29 4.34
CA THR A 102 10.90 -3.12 2.89
C THR A 102 12.30 -3.08 2.29
N ALA A 103 12.43 -3.29 0.99
CA ALA A 103 13.71 -3.32 0.30
C ALA A 103 14.58 -2.05 0.54
N PRO A 104 14.04 -0.82 0.56
CA PRO A 104 14.81 0.38 0.89
C PRO A 104 15.37 0.39 2.32
N GLU A 105 14.72 -0.27 3.27
CA GLU A 105 15.22 -0.36 4.64
C GLU A 105 16.33 -1.41 4.79
N MET A 106 16.33 -2.43 3.94
CA MET A 106 17.32 -3.50 3.98
C MET A 106 18.68 -3.04 3.45
N THR A 107 18.69 -2.28 2.35
CA THR A 107 19.93 -1.92 1.66
C THR A 107 19.78 -0.66 0.81
N PRO A 108 20.80 0.21 0.77
CA PRO A 108 20.81 1.36 -0.15
C PRO A 108 20.98 0.95 -1.63
N LEU A 109 21.30 -0.32 -1.92
CA LEU A 109 21.42 -0.81 -3.28
C LEU A 109 20.10 -0.74 -4.06
N PHE A 110 18.96 -0.91 -3.36
CA PHE A 110 17.66 -0.81 -3.99
C PHE A 110 17.43 0.59 -4.58
N GLY A 111 17.59 1.64 -3.80
CA GLY A 111 17.45 3.03 -4.28
C GLY A 111 18.48 3.39 -5.34
N ARG A 112 19.73 2.91 -5.23
CA ARG A 112 20.78 3.10 -6.26
C ARG A 112 20.42 2.45 -7.58
N ALA A 113 19.86 1.24 -7.57
CA ALA A 113 19.42 0.56 -8.79
C ALA A 113 18.22 1.27 -9.42
N LEU A 114 17.24 1.68 -8.61
CA LEU A 114 16.07 2.39 -9.08
C LEU A 114 16.42 3.79 -9.62
N ALA A 115 17.40 4.47 -9.04
CA ALA A 115 17.87 5.78 -9.50
C ALA A 115 18.34 5.77 -10.96
N VAL A 116 18.84 4.64 -11.47
CA VAL A 116 19.21 4.51 -12.89
C VAL A 116 17.96 4.62 -13.78
N GLN A 117 16.89 3.96 -13.39
CA GLN A 117 15.63 3.98 -14.14
C GLN A 117 14.94 5.35 -14.03
N VAL A 118 14.97 5.95 -12.83
CA VAL A 118 14.42 7.29 -12.60
C VAL A 118 15.18 8.33 -13.44
N ALA A 119 16.52 8.26 -13.49
CA ALA A 119 17.33 9.15 -14.33
C ALA A 119 16.97 9.05 -15.82
N GLN A 120 16.83 7.83 -16.34
CA GLN A 120 16.39 7.60 -17.72
C GLN A 120 14.97 8.13 -17.99
N ALA A 121 14.06 7.97 -17.03
CA ALA A 121 12.69 8.46 -17.17
C ALA A 121 12.63 9.99 -17.14
N LEU A 122 13.41 10.64 -16.27
CA LEU A 122 13.51 12.11 -16.23
C LEU A 122 14.07 12.65 -17.55
N GLU A 123 15.13 12.04 -18.09
CA GLU A 123 15.68 12.40 -19.39
C GLU A 123 14.65 12.22 -20.53
N ALA A 124 13.98 11.07 -20.56
CA ALA A 124 13.01 10.76 -21.61
C ALA A 124 11.78 11.65 -21.58
N THR A 125 11.36 12.12 -20.41
CA THR A 125 10.19 13.00 -20.23
C THR A 125 10.55 14.49 -20.28
N GLY A 126 11.83 14.84 -20.16
CA GLY A 126 12.28 16.22 -20.02
C GLY A 126 11.85 16.87 -18.70
N SER A 127 11.45 16.06 -17.72
CA SER A 127 11.05 16.54 -16.39
C SER A 127 12.22 16.56 -15.42
N ASP A 128 12.15 17.42 -14.43
CA ASP A 128 13.07 17.50 -13.29
C ASP A 128 12.38 17.26 -11.94
N GLU A 129 11.19 16.68 -11.97
CA GLU A 129 10.38 16.39 -10.79
C GLU A 129 10.18 14.89 -10.57
N VAL A 130 10.27 14.47 -9.30
CA VAL A 130 9.98 13.10 -8.86
C VAL A 130 8.87 13.12 -7.83
N TRP A 131 7.93 12.19 -7.95
CA TRP A 131 6.79 12.02 -7.05
C TRP A 131 6.84 10.64 -6.42
N GLU A 132 6.93 10.57 -5.11
CA GLU A 132 6.90 9.30 -4.35
C GLU A 132 5.59 9.15 -3.59
N PHE A 133 4.94 8.02 -3.79
CA PHE A 133 3.75 7.63 -3.04
C PHE A 133 4.17 6.75 -1.86
N GLY A 134 3.69 7.10 -0.65
CA GLY A 134 3.89 6.27 0.53
C GLY A 134 5.37 6.06 0.88
N ALA A 135 6.12 7.15 1.06
CA ALA A 135 7.56 7.10 1.32
C ALA A 135 7.97 6.39 2.64
N GLY A 136 7.01 5.96 3.45
CA GLY A 136 7.24 5.25 4.70
C GLY A 136 8.18 6.03 5.64
N SER A 137 9.36 5.48 5.88
CA SER A 137 10.39 6.16 6.69
C SER A 137 11.16 7.27 5.94
N GLY A 138 10.96 7.41 4.61
CA GLY A 138 11.76 8.27 3.74
C GLY A 138 13.08 7.65 3.26
N ALA A 139 13.28 6.34 3.48
CA ALA A 139 14.53 5.68 3.10
C ALA A 139 14.77 5.73 1.60
N LEU A 140 13.75 5.42 0.80
CA LEU A 140 13.84 5.41 -0.65
C LEU A 140 14.10 6.82 -1.20
N ALA A 141 13.37 7.83 -0.70
CA ALA A 141 13.58 9.22 -1.09
C ALA A 141 15.05 9.65 -0.92
N GLY A 142 15.63 9.40 0.27
CA GLY A 142 17.04 9.74 0.53
C GLY A 142 18.00 9.01 -0.42
N GLN A 143 17.80 7.70 -0.58
CA GLN A 143 18.65 6.89 -1.46
C GLN A 143 18.57 7.31 -2.93
N LEU A 144 17.37 7.65 -3.41
CA LEU A 144 17.18 8.14 -4.78
C LEU A 144 17.86 9.48 -4.97
N LEU A 145 17.64 10.43 -4.07
CA LEU A 145 18.22 11.76 -4.17
C LEU A 145 19.75 11.72 -4.12
N ASP A 146 20.34 10.97 -3.18
CA ASP A 146 21.78 10.76 -3.11
C ASP A 146 22.34 10.15 -4.38
N ALA A 147 21.66 9.13 -4.93
CA ALA A 147 22.15 8.43 -6.12
C ALA A 147 21.96 9.24 -7.40
N LEU A 148 20.93 10.06 -7.52
CA LEU A 148 20.71 10.97 -8.64
C LEU A 148 21.72 12.12 -8.60
N ASP A 149 21.98 12.70 -7.43
CA ASP A 149 23.01 13.72 -7.25
C ASP A 149 24.40 13.21 -7.62
N ALA A 150 24.75 12.00 -7.17
CA ALA A 150 26.03 11.36 -7.52
C ALA A 150 26.19 11.10 -9.03
N ARG A 151 25.10 11.10 -9.80
CA ARG A 151 25.06 10.95 -11.25
C ARG A 151 25.01 12.29 -12.00
N GLY A 152 24.95 13.40 -11.28
CA GLY A 152 24.79 14.74 -11.86
C GLY A 152 23.38 14.98 -12.42
N VAL A 153 22.38 14.18 -12.03
CA VAL A 153 20.99 14.35 -12.44
C VAL A 153 20.32 15.37 -11.51
N VAL A 154 19.87 16.48 -12.06
CA VAL A 154 19.21 17.53 -11.30
C VAL A 154 17.75 17.14 -11.06
N VAL A 155 17.37 17.01 -9.78
CA VAL A 155 15.98 16.93 -9.35
C VAL A 155 15.64 18.26 -8.69
N ARG A 156 14.82 19.07 -9.35
CA ARG A 156 14.40 20.38 -8.86
C ARG A 156 13.42 20.26 -7.71
N ALA A 157 12.48 19.33 -7.82
CA ALA A 157 11.48 19.07 -6.79
C ALA A 157 11.26 17.58 -6.59
N TYR A 158 11.22 17.16 -5.34
CA TYR A 158 10.86 15.80 -4.92
C TYR A 158 9.62 15.87 -4.05
N HIS A 159 8.54 15.34 -4.55
CA HIS A 159 7.22 15.40 -3.92
C HIS A 159 6.91 14.07 -3.23
N ILE A 160 6.44 14.15 -2.00
CA ILE A 160 6.03 12.98 -1.21
C ILE A 160 4.52 13.08 -0.95
N ILE A 161 3.76 12.11 -1.43
CA ILE A 161 2.36 11.94 -1.07
C ILE A 161 2.30 11.07 0.18
N GLU A 162 1.98 11.69 1.32
CA GLU A 162 1.90 11.02 2.61
C GLU A 162 0.69 11.53 3.40
N LEU A 163 -0.20 10.62 3.76
CA LEU A 163 -1.46 10.95 4.44
C LEU A 163 -1.27 11.22 5.94
N THR A 164 -0.32 10.53 6.56
CA THR A 164 -0.08 10.54 8.00
C THR A 164 0.86 11.68 8.41
N ALA A 165 0.42 12.55 9.31
CA ALA A 165 1.24 13.65 9.81
C ALA A 165 2.53 13.15 10.50
N GLU A 166 2.39 12.08 11.28
CA GLU A 166 3.51 11.47 12.01
C GLU A 166 4.60 10.95 11.05
N LEU A 167 4.24 10.29 9.97
CA LEU A 167 5.21 9.83 8.97
C LEU A 167 5.87 11.01 8.25
N ARG A 168 5.11 12.07 7.93
CA ARG A 168 5.70 13.30 7.35
C ARG A 168 6.76 13.92 8.28
N ASP A 169 6.53 13.94 9.58
CA ASP A 169 7.51 14.50 10.53
C ASP A 169 8.77 13.63 10.63
N ARG A 170 8.64 12.31 10.62
CA ARG A 170 9.77 11.38 10.54
C ARG A 170 10.57 11.55 9.24
N GLN A 171 9.87 11.66 8.11
CA GLN A 171 10.47 11.89 6.80
C GLN A 171 11.23 13.22 6.78
N ARG A 172 10.67 14.30 7.31
CA ARG A 172 11.35 15.60 7.43
C ARG A 172 12.63 15.49 8.26
N ALA A 173 12.56 14.81 9.39
CA ALA A 173 13.74 14.60 10.24
C ALA A 173 14.84 13.79 9.56
N ARG A 174 14.47 12.78 8.77
CA ARG A 174 15.43 11.92 8.04
C ARG A 174 16.04 12.62 6.83
N LEU A 175 15.26 13.42 6.12
CA LEU A 175 15.61 13.99 4.83
C LEU A 175 16.14 15.42 4.91
N VAL A 176 16.60 15.87 6.08
CA VAL A 176 17.16 17.21 6.29
C VAL A 176 18.18 17.63 5.22
N PRO A 177 19.12 16.78 4.75
CA PRO A 177 20.08 17.17 3.72
C PRO A 177 19.44 17.60 2.39
N HIS A 178 18.25 17.13 2.11
CA HIS A 178 17.53 17.38 0.86
C HIS A 178 16.37 18.38 1.03
N ALA A 179 16.16 18.94 2.22
CA ALA A 179 15.02 19.78 2.59
C ALA A 179 14.62 20.86 1.57
N PRO A 180 15.57 21.58 0.90
CA PRO A 180 15.19 22.65 -0.02
C PRO A 180 14.36 22.24 -1.23
N ARG A 181 14.41 20.95 -1.61
CA ARG A 181 13.70 20.43 -2.79
C ARG A 181 12.58 19.45 -2.46
N LEU A 182 12.27 19.28 -1.17
CA LEU A 182 11.24 18.35 -0.69
C LEU A 182 9.90 19.03 -0.46
N HIS A 183 8.85 18.44 -1.00
CA HIS A 183 7.48 18.92 -0.86
C HIS A 183 6.56 17.79 -0.39
N TRP A 184 5.80 18.02 0.69
CA TRP A 184 4.86 17.02 1.23
C TRP A 184 3.43 17.38 0.89
N HIS A 185 2.67 16.40 0.40
CA HIS A 185 1.27 16.52 0.05
C HIS A 185 0.43 15.55 0.87
N ALA A 186 -0.62 16.05 1.50
CA ALA A 186 -1.60 15.23 2.24
C ALA A 186 -2.75 14.74 1.33
N ARG A 187 -2.76 15.16 0.06
CA ARG A 187 -3.78 14.81 -0.95
C ARG A 187 -3.09 14.73 -2.31
N LEU A 188 -3.69 13.95 -3.20
CA LEU A 188 -3.30 13.96 -4.61
C LEU A 188 -3.55 15.35 -5.20
N PRO A 189 -2.59 15.92 -5.93
CA PRO A 189 -2.84 17.11 -6.74
C PRO A 189 -3.72 16.76 -7.95
N GLU A 190 -4.33 17.76 -8.55
CA GLU A 190 -5.14 17.58 -9.77
C GLU A 190 -4.31 17.12 -10.97
N ARG A 191 -3.04 17.47 -10.97
CA ARG A 191 -2.08 17.11 -12.02
C ARG A 191 -0.73 16.75 -11.39
N ILE A 192 -0.13 15.71 -11.94
CA ILE A 192 1.24 15.31 -11.65
C ILE A 192 2.04 15.43 -12.95
N ASP A 193 3.18 16.13 -12.88
CA ASP A 193 4.13 16.26 -13.98
C ASP A 193 5.49 15.81 -13.46
N GLY A 194 6.02 14.70 -14.01
CA GLY A 194 7.26 14.12 -13.52
C GLY A 194 7.26 12.60 -13.50
N VAL A 195 8.29 12.05 -12.89
CA VAL A 195 8.45 10.60 -12.70
C VAL A 195 7.81 10.19 -11.38
N ILE A 196 6.88 9.25 -11.44
CA ILE A 196 6.20 8.70 -10.27
C ILE A 196 6.92 7.42 -9.82
N VAL A 197 7.23 7.33 -8.53
CA VAL A 197 7.74 6.12 -7.88
C VAL A 197 6.85 5.70 -6.73
N GLY A 198 6.75 4.41 -6.49
CA GLY A 198 6.05 3.83 -5.35
C GLY A 198 6.61 2.45 -5.07
N ASN A 199 6.94 2.18 -3.82
CA ASN A 199 7.40 0.87 -3.37
C ASN A 199 6.43 0.31 -2.36
N GLU A 200 5.78 -0.83 -2.66
CA GLU A 200 4.82 -1.48 -1.79
C GLU A 200 3.70 -0.53 -1.31
N VAL A 201 3.04 0.15 -2.26
CA VAL A 201 2.00 1.16 -1.97
C VAL A 201 0.62 0.65 -2.31
N LEU A 202 0.48 -0.10 -3.43
CA LEU A 202 -0.83 -0.50 -3.95
C LEU A 202 -1.56 -1.47 -3.01
N ASP A 203 -0.83 -2.29 -2.29
CA ASP A 203 -1.34 -3.23 -1.28
C ASP A 203 -1.91 -2.53 -0.02
N ALA A 204 -1.51 -1.29 0.22
CA ALA A 204 -2.03 -0.44 1.30
C ALA A 204 -3.17 0.49 0.85
N MET A 205 -3.48 0.56 -0.43
CA MET A 205 -4.58 1.38 -0.94
C MET A 205 -5.93 0.69 -0.74
N PRO A 206 -6.94 1.37 -0.14
CA PRO A 206 -8.28 0.82 -0.03
C PRO A 206 -8.85 0.45 -1.40
N VAL A 207 -9.32 -0.78 -1.55
CA VAL A 207 -9.82 -1.33 -2.81
C VAL A 207 -11.26 -1.76 -2.72
N GLN A 208 -12.01 -1.60 -3.81
CA GLN A 208 -13.33 -2.19 -3.97
C GLN A 208 -13.18 -3.66 -4.37
N LEU A 209 -13.93 -4.54 -3.72
CA LEU A 209 -13.98 -5.95 -4.07
C LEU A 209 -15.25 -6.23 -4.86
N LEU A 210 -15.07 -6.71 -6.08
CA LEU A 210 -16.18 -7.14 -6.92
C LEU A 210 -16.15 -8.66 -7.05
N CYS A 211 -17.31 -9.29 -6.94
CA CYS A 211 -17.49 -10.70 -7.21
C CYS A 211 -18.58 -10.91 -8.26
N ARG A 212 -18.56 -12.04 -8.93
CA ARG A 212 -19.54 -12.35 -9.98
C ARG A 212 -20.43 -13.52 -9.54
N ASP A 213 -21.73 -13.26 -9.49
CA ASP A 213 -22.75 -14.28 -9.31
C ASP A 213 -23.24 -14.71 -10.72
N GLY A 214 -22.50 -15.64 -11.34
CA GLY A 214 -22.77 -16.13 -12.69
C GLY A 214 -22.92 -15.01 -13.73
N VAL A 215 -23.93 -14.18 -13.63
CA VAL A 215 -24.32 -13.16 -14.62
C VAL A 215 -24.06 -11.73 -14.13
N ARG A 216 -24.23 -11.46 -12.83
CA ARG A 216 -24.21 -10.10 -12.29
C ARG A 216 -22.94 -9.83 -11.49
N TRP A 217 -22.48 -8.58 -11.51
CA TRP A 217 -21.48 -8.10 -10.59
C TRP A 217 -22.13 -7.72 -9.26
N LEU A 218 -21.48 -8.12 -8.18
CA LEU A 218 -21.83 -7.80 -6.82
C LEU A 218 -20.63 -7.10 -6.18
N GLU A 219 -20.89 -6.14 -5.30
CA GLU A 219 -19.85 -5.53 -4.48
C GLU A 219 -19.79 -6.26 -3.14
N ARG A 220 -18.57 -6.67 -2.75
CA ARG A 220 -18.31 -7.31 -1.47
C ARG A 220 -18.02 -6.28 -0.40
N GLY A 221 -18.67 -6.42 0.71
CA GLY A 221 -18.48 -5.61 1.91
C GLY A 221 -18.47 -6.46 3.17
N VAL A 222 -18.51 -5.79 4.30
CA VAL A 222 -18.38 -6.38 5.62
C VAL A 222 -19.65 -6.09 6.43
N VAL A 223 -20.13 -7.11 7.14
CA VAL A 223 -21.25 -7.06 8.09
C VAL A 223 -20.79 -7.55 9.46
N VAL A 224 -21.61 -7.36 10.47
CA VAL A 224 -21.45 -7.98 11.79
C VAL A 224 -22.37 -9.20 11.84
N ALA A 225 -21.81 -10.39 12.03
CA ALA A 225 -22.56 -11.62 12.19
C ALA A 225 -23.23 -11.71 13.59
N GLU A 226 -24.12 -12.68 13.80
CA GLU A 226 -24.85 -12.87 15.06
C GLU A 226 -23.93 -13.07 16.26
N ASP A 227 -22.78 -13.73 16.08
CA ASP A 227 -21.75 -13.92 17.10
C ASP A 227 -20.88 -12.69 17.36
N GLY A 228 -21.14 -11.59 16.64
CA GLY A 228 -20.38 -10.33 16.71
C GLY A 228 -19.10 -10.30 15.89
N ALA A 229 -18.77 -11.37 15.14
CA ALA A 229 -17.63 -11.40 14.23
C ALA A 229 -17.89 -10.57 12.97
N PHE A 230 -16.82 -10.16 12.29
CA PHE A 230 -16.93 -9.59 10.95
C PHE A 230 -17.08 -10.71 9.93
N ALA A 231 -18.04 -10.56 9.02
CA ALA A 231 -18.32 -11.50 7.95
C ALA A 231 -18.46 -10.80 6.60
N TRP A 232 -18.25 -11.53 5.52
CA TRP A 232 -18.46 -11.04 4.17
C TRP A 232 -19.94 -11.03 3.82
N ALA A 233 -20.36 -10.01 3.10
CA ALA A 233 -21.70 -9.95 2.50
C ALA A 233 -21.62 -9.21 1.15
N ASP A 234 -22.28 -9.80 0.14
CA ASP A 234 -22.28 -9.27 -1.21
C ASP A 234 -23.60 -8.55 -1.48
N ARG A 235 -23.58 -7.41 -2.17
CA ARG A 235 -24.75 -6.63 -2.57
C ARG A 235 -24.73 -6.32 -4.06
N PRO A 236 -25.88 -6.21 -4.72
CA PRO A 236 -25.95 -5.71 -6.09
C PRO A 236 -25.23 -4.36 -6.21
N THR A 237 -24.48 -4.19 -7.29
CA THR A 237 -23.73 -2.95 -7.53
C THR A 237 -23.88 -2.49 -8.99
N THR A 238 -23.73 -1.18 -9.18
CA THR A 238 -23.58 -0.57 -10.52
C THR A 238 -22.13 -0.45 -10.94
N LEU A 239 -21.20 -0.78 -10.05
CA LEU A 239 -19.78 -0.82 -10.36
C LEU A 239 -19.51 -1.94 -11.35
N ALA A 240 -18.67 -1.66 -12.32
CA ALA A 240 -18.15 -2.65 -13.26
C ALA A 240 -16.61 -2.63 -13.21
N PRO A 241 -15.95 -3.77 -13.36
CA PRO A 241 -14.49 -3.76 -13.54
C PRO A 241 -14.14 -3.02 -14.84
N PRO A 242 -12.95 -2.44 -14.90
CA PRO A 242 -12.44 -1.75 -16.08
C PRO A 242 -12.26 -2.69 -17.27
#